data_ae7ab86041f976fd43c2065475ef7e0b
#
_entry.id   ae7ab86041f976fd43c2065475ef7e0b
#
_cell.length_a   1.000
_cell.length_b   1.000
_cell.length_c   1.000
_cell.angle_alpha   90.00
_cell.angle_beta   90.00
_cell.angle_gamma   90.00
#
_symmetry.space_group_name_H-M   'P 1'
#
loop_
_entity.id
_entity.type
_entity.pdbx_description
1 polymer ?
#
loop_
_entity_poly.entity_id
_entity_poly.type
_entity_poly.pdbx_seq_one_letter_code
_entity_poly.pdbx_strand_id
1 'polypeptide(L)'
;MLLSLRHLAIAAAAAVVCNAAVAAGADTGLLDAARSAQPAVVQSLKDMVSIESGSANIEGLDRMADYTSKRLQALGAKVERVPASSGKSPIVKATLTGTGKHKIMLIAHMDTVYPAGILKTQPIREDGNRLYGPGIADDKGGIAVILHSLEILKAQGWKDYAQLTVLFNADEEVGSGGSGETIAALADQQDVVLSCEPNVAKSVAKSESLLLGAAGTATATMQVKGRSSHAGAAPELGRNALIELAYQLQQTRDVAKSVPGSQLNWTMAKGGDVGNQIPELASAYGDVRVTANGAAQKLQTALQEKVNAGHLIPDTQTTVTMEEGRPAYVADARAKDLAKRAQQVYAELDGRSLLLIPGTGGGTDAGYAGRSGKAVVLESFGLSGFGYHARDEYVELDSIVPRLYLMTRMLQEIGKN
;
A
#
# COMPACT_ATOMS: atom_id res chain seq x y z
N MET A 1 60.26 -32.42 -51.97
CA MET A 1 59.22 -31.83 -52.82
C MET A 1 58.17 -31.21 -51.91
N LEU A 2 58.24 -29.92 -51.76
CA LEU A 2 57.47 -29.13 -50.80
C LEU A 2 56.19 -28.63 -51.48
N LEU A 3 55.01 -28.82 -50.86
CA LEU A 3 53.78 -28.14 -51.22
C LEU A 3 53.22 -27.46 -50.00
N SER A 4 53.25 -26.13 -50.03
CA SER A 4 52.70 -25.24 -48.98
C SER A 4 51.21 -25.05 -49.22
N LEU A 5 50.40 -25.27 -48.19
CA LEU A 5 48.99 -24.88 -48.14
C LEU A 5 48.88 -23.59 -47.31
N ARG A 6 48.47 -22.50 -47.98
CA ARG A 6 48.10 -21.23 -47.35
C ARG A 6 46.66 -21.32 -46.92
N HIS A 7 46.40 -21.18 -45.64
CA HIS A 7 45.05 -21.01 -45.10
C HIS A 7 44.67 -19.53 -45.12
N LEU A 8 43.61 -19.23 -45.86
CA LEU A 8 42.96 -17.92 -45.89
C LEU A 8 41.97 -17.87 -44.70
N ALA A 9 42.25 -17.06 -43.69
CA ALA A 9 41.31 -16.79 -42.59
C ALA A 9 40.42 -15.60 -43.01
N ILE A 10 39.13 -15.84 -43.21
CA ILE A 10 38.12 -14.79 -43.41
C ILE A 10 37.64 -14.42 -42.04
N ALA A 11 38.01 -13.24 -41.56
CA ALA A 11 37.42 -12.64 -40.33
C ALA A 11 36.10 -11.98 -40.71
N ALA A 12 34.98 -12.57 -40.27
CA ALA A 12 33.68 -11.94 -40.32
C ALA A 12 33.54 -11.00 -39.11
N ALA A 13 33.63 -9.72 -39.34
CA ALA A 13 33.32 -8.71 -38.33
C ALA A 13 31.78 -8.61 -38.19
N ALA A 14 31.22 -9.19 -37.14
CA ALA A 14 29.82 -8.96 -36.75
C ALA A 14 29.72 -7.58 -36.13
N ALA A 15 29.18 -6.60 -36.83
CA ALA A 15 28.80 -5.33 -36.30
C ALA A 15 27.58 -5.52 -35.38
N VAL A 16 27.78 -5.50 -34.06
CA VAL A 16 26.69 -5.39 -33.07
C VAL A 16 26.16 -3.98 -33.16
N VAL A 17 25.07 -3.79 -33.88
CA VAL A 17 24.32 -2.54 -33.83
C VAL A 17 23.60 -2.51 -32.49
N CYS A 18 24.20 -1.88 -31.47
CA CYS A 18 23.48 -1.44 -30.29
C CYS A 18 22.47 -0.36 -30.71
N ASN A 19 21.23 -0.75 -30.91
CA ASN A 19 20.13 0.20 -30.92
C ASN A 19 20.01 0.80 -29.51
N ALA A 20 20.76 1.84 -29.23
CA ALA A 20 20.43 2.74 -28.14
C ALA A 20 19.08 3.39 -28.50
N ALA A 21 17.99 2.91 -27.92
CA ALA A 21 16.73 3.64 -27.96
C ALA A 21 17.01 5.02 -27.36
N VAL A 22 17.07 6.04 -28.18
CA VAL A 22 17.11 7.43 -27.73
C VAL A 22 15.84 7.61 -26.90
N ALA A 23 15.98 7.81 -25.59
CA ALA A 23 14.84 8.15 -24.75
C ALA A 23 14.15 9.38 -25.37
N ALA A 24 12.87 9.27 -25.65
CA ALA A 24 12.09 10.42 -26.10
C ALA A 24 12.27 11.50 -25.04
N GLY A 25 12.56 12.74 -25.47
CA GLY A 25 12.66 13.86 -24.54
C GLY A 25 11.32 14.13 -23.88
N ALA A 26 11.35 14.81 -22.73
CA ALA A 26 10.14 15.17 -22.00
C ALA A 26 9.13 15.91 -22.89
N ASP A 27 7.84 15.60 -22.67
CA ASP A 27 6.76 16.47 -23.17
C ASP A 27 6.87 17.83 -22.46
N THR A 28 7.37 18.83 -23.21
CA THR A 28 7.67 20.15 -22.65
C THR A 28 6.41 20.86 -22.16
N GLY A 29 5.27 20.67 -22.84
CA GLY A 29 4.00 21.26 -22.42
C GLY A 29 3.50 20.74 -21.09
N LEU A 30 3.58 19.42 -20.87
CA LEU A 30 3.25 18.81 -19.58
C LEU A 30 4.26 19.17 -18.49
N LEU A 31 5.55 19.19 -18.82
CA LEU A 31 6.58 19.52 -17.85
C LEU A 31 6.45 20.97 -17.37
N ASP A 32 6.17 21.91 -18.26
CA ASP A 32 5.97 23.30 -17.91
C ASP A 32 4.66 23.51 -17.13
N ALA A 33 3.61 22.77 -17.45
CA ALA A 33 2.37 22.76 -16.67
C ALA A 33 2.61 22.21 -15.25
N ALA A 34 3.38 21.14 -15.11
CA ALA A 34 3.74 20.57 -13.81
C ALA A 34 4.59 21.54 -12.96
N ARG A 35 5.55 22.24 -13.59
CA ARG A 35 6.34 23.30 -12.92
C ARG A 35 5.45 24.46 -12.45
N SER A 36 4.54 24.90 -13.32
CA SER A 36 3.61 25.99 -13.00
C SER A 36 2.63 25.63 -11.88
N ALA A 37 2.28 24.34 -11.74
CA ALA A 37 1.38 23.84 -10.70
C ALA A 37 2.06 23.71 -9.32
N GLN A 38 3.39 23.62 -9.24
CA GLN A 38 4.10 23.34 -7.99
C GLN A 38 3.71 24.26 -6.83
N PRO A 39 3.60 25.60 -6.95
CA PRO A 39 3.18 26.45 -5.83
C PRO A 39 1.78 26.14 -5.33
N ALA A 40 0.85 25.81 -6.24
CA ALA A 40 -0.52 25.42 -5.89
C ALA A 40 -0.57 24.05 -5.19
N VAL A 41 0.29 23.10 -5.57
CA VAL A 41 0.44 21.82 -4.86
C VAL A 41 0.90 22.06 -3.43
N VAL A 42 1.94 22.88 -3.23
CA VAL A 42 2.45 23.22 -1.88
C VAL A 42 1.34 23.85 -1.03
N GLN A 43 0.53 24.76 -1.62
CA GLN A 43 -0.59 25.34 -0.89
C GLN A 43 -1.65 24.29 -0.55
N SER A 44 -2.00 23.42 -1.50
CA SER A 44 -2.96 22.32 -1.23
C SER A 44 -2.49 21.37 -0.13
N LEU A 45 -1.20 21.06 -0.07
CA LEU A 45 -0.63 20.27 1.02
C LEU A 45 -0.78 20.98 2.37
N LYS A 46 -0.46 22.28 2.44
CA LYS A 46 -0.65 23.09 3.65
C LYS A 46 -2.11 23.14 4.09
N ASP A 47 -3.03 23.32 3.14
CA ASP A 47 -4.49 23.35 3.40
C ASP A 47 -4.96 22.00 3.97
N MET A 48 -4.60 20.88 3.32
CA MET A 48 -5.01 19.55 3.75
C MET A 48 -4.38 19.14 5.09
N VAL A 49 -3.10 19.46 5.32
CA VAL A 49 -2.43 19.17 6.61
C VAL A 49 -3.07 19.98 7.74
N SER A 50 -3.57 21.19 7.48
CA SER A 50 -4.30 21.98 8.48
C SER A 50 -5.61 21.31 8.94
N ILE A 51 -6.10 20.33 8.20
CA ILE A 51 -7.25 19.47 8.57
C ILE A 51 -6.71 18.21 9.23
N GLU A 52 -6.81 18.14 10.57
CA GLU A 52 -6.44 16.94 11.31
C GLU A 52 -7.45 15.82 11.04
N SER A 53 -7.06 14.84 10.23
CA SER A 53 -7.93 13.77 9.71
C SER A 53 -7.51 12.37 10.19
N GLY A 54 -7.14 12.24 11.46
CA GLY A 54 -6.87 10.90 12.03
C GLY A 54 -8.08 9.97 11.87
N SER A 55 -7.86 8.67 11.68
CA SER A 55 -8.93 7.68 11.41
C SER A 55 -10.06 7.67 12.47
N ALA A 56 -9.78 8.12 13.69
CA ALA A 56 -10.78 8.27 14.76
C ALA A 56 -11.45 9.66 14.79
N ASN A 57 -10.95 10.64 14.02
CA ASN A 57 -11.45 12.02 14.02
C ASN A 57 -12.50 12.23 12.91
N ILE A 58 -13.73 11.84 13.18
CA ILE A 58 -14.83 11.89 12.20
C ILE A 58 -15.04 13.32 11.64
N GLU A 59 -15.01 14.35 12.50
CA GLU A 59 -15.16 15.74 12.06
C GLU A 59 -14.04 16.17 11.10
N GLY A 60 -12.80 15.77 11.39
CA GLY A 60 -11.66 16.02 10.52
C GLY A 60 -11.79 15.32 9.16
N LEU A 61 -12.23 14.06 9.18
CA LEU A 61 -12.47 13.28 7.97
C LEU A 61 -13.60 13.86 7.12
N ASP A 62 -14.68 14.33 7.73
CA ASP A 62 -15.77 15.02 7.01
C ASP A 62 -15.27 16.31 6.34
N ARG A 63 -14.42 17.10 7.02
CA ARG A 63 -13.80 18.29 6.43
C ARG A 63 -12.86 17.94 5.27
N MET A 64 -12.08 16.87 5.37
CA MET A 64 -11.26 16.36 4.26
C MET A 64 -12.12 15.91 3.09
N ALA A 65 -13.21 15.21 3.36
CA ALA A 65 -14.17 14.79 2.35
C ALA A 65 -14.85 15.99 1.67
N ASP A 66 -15.14 17.06 2.41
CA ASP A 66 -15.67 18.32 1.84
C ASP A 66 -14.63 19.01 0.94
N TYR A 67 -13.39 19.08 1.40
CA TYR A 67 -12.29 19.68 0.65
C TYR A 67 -12.09 18.95 -0.69
N THR A 68 -11.91 17.65 -0.64
CA THR A 68 -11.67 16.82 -1.84
C THR A 68 -12.87 16.81 -2.77
N SER A 69 -14.10 16.73 -2.23
CA SER A 69 -15.33 16.79 -3.03
C SER A 69 -15.44 18.09 -3.83
N LYS A 70 -15.17 19.25 -3.22
CA LYS A 70 -15.19 20.55 -3.91
C LYS A 70 -14.18 20.60 -5.04
N ARG A 71 -12.96 20.11 -4.84
CA ARG A 71 -11.92 20.07 -5.85
C ARG A 71 -12.32 19.19 -7.04
N LEU A 72 -12.85 18.01 -6.76
CA LEU A 72 -13.31 17.06 -7.78
C LEU A 72 -14.55 17.60 -8.54
N GLN A 73 -15.48 18.27 -7.87
CA GLN A 73 -16.60 18.96 -8.53
C GLN A 73 -16.13 20.07 -9.47
N ALA A 74 -15.12 20.84 -9.06
CA ALA A 74 -14.53 21.89 -9.90
C ALA A 74 -13.86 21.32 -11.17
N LEU A 75 -13.41 20.06 -11.14
CA LEU A 75 -12.95 19.34 -12.32
C LEU A 75 -14.09 18.90 -13.25
N GLY A 76 -15.33 18.99 -12.81
CA GLY A 76 -16.52 18.56 -13.55
C GLY A 76 -16.91 17.11 -13.27
N ALA A 77 -16.36 16.50 -12.22
CA ALA A 77 -16.73 15.15 -11.85
C ALA A 77 -18.12 15.08 -11.17
N LYS A 78 -18.84 13.98 -11.40
CA LYS A 78 -19.95 13.59 -10.56
C LYS A 78 -19.38 13.03 -9.26
N VAL A 79 -19.61 13.71 -8.13
CA VAL A 79 -19.10 13.33 -6.82
C VAL A 79 -20.22 12.72 -5.97
N GLU A 80 -19.92 11.60 -5.34
CA GLU A 80 -20.82 10.84 -4.47
C GLU A 80 -20.07 10.53 -3.16
N ARG A 81 -20.77 10.64 -2.02
CA ARG A 81 -20.30 10.13 -0.74
C ARG A 81 -20.90 8.74 -0.53
N VAL A 82 -20.06 7.72 -0.64
CA VAL A 82 -20.45 6.33 -0.48
C VAL A 82 -20.24 5.96 0.99
N PRO A 83 -21.27 5.42 1.68
CA PRO A 83 -21.09 4.95 3.04
C PRO A 83 -20.05 3.83 3.09
N ALA A 84 -19.10 3.90 4.03
CA ALA A 84 -18.29 2.77 4.37
C ALA A 84 -19.11 1.72 5.11
N SER A 85 -18.81 0.43 4.94
CA SER A 85 -19.54 -0.65 5.61
C SER A 85 -19.43 -0.59 7.14
N SER A 86 -18.37 0.01 7.67
CA SER A 86 -18.18 0.30 9.10
C SER A 86 -19.04 1.47 9.61
N GLY A 87 -19.68 2.23 8.72
CA GLY A 87 -20.61 3.32 9.03
C GLY A 87 -20.00 4.59 9.64
N LYS A 88 -18.66 4.71 9.72
CA LYS A 88 -18.03 5.81 10.47
C LYS A 88 -17.60 6.99 9.61
N SER A 89 -17.14 6.78 8.41
CA SER A 89 -16.67 7.89 7.55
C SER A 89 -16.97 7.61 6.09
N PRO A 90 -17.39 8.63 5.31
CA PRO A 90 -17.75 8.43 3.93
C PRO A 90 -16.52 8.26 3.03
N ILE A 91 -16.67 7.42 2.02
CA ILE A 91 -15.77 7.33 0.89
C ILE A 91 -16.17 8.42 -0.11
N VAL A 92 -15.25 9.24 -0.56
CA VAL A 92 -15.46 10.19 -1.64
C VAL A 92 -15.18 9.48 -2.96
N LYS A 93 -16.21 9.28 -3.76
CA LYS A 93 -16.13 8.72 -5.11
C LYS A 93 -16.47 9.80 -6.13
N ALA A 94 -15.59 10.01 -7.10
CA ALA A 94 -15.85 10.93 -8.20
C ALA A 94 -15.71 10.21 -9.54
N THR A 95 -16.58 10.55 -10.49
CA THR A 95 -16.58 9.95 -11.82
C THR A 95 -16.56 11.03 -12.89
N LEU A 96 -15.61 10.93 -13.81
CA LEU A 96 -15.51 11.73 -15.01
C LEU A 96 -15.78 10.82 -16.22
N THR A 97 -16.55 11.31 -17.18
CA THR A 97 -16.81 10.64 -18.46
C THR A 97 -16.00 11.30 -19.56
N GLY A 98 -15.28 10.51 -20.31
CA GLY A 98 -14.46 10.95 -21.44
C GLY A 98 -14.94 10.42 -22.77
N THR A 99 -14.04 10.40 -23.75
CA THR A 99 -14.31 9.98 -25.14
C THR A 99 -13.45 8.80 -25.58
N GLY A 100 -12.51 8.35 -24.74
CA GLY A 100 -11.64 7.21 -24.97
C GLY A 100 -12.30 5.86 -24.66
N LYS A 101 -11.48 4.83 -24.51
CA LYS A 101 -11.95 3.43 -24.36
C LYS A 101 -11.71 2.88 -22.95
N HIS A 102 -10.67 3.32 -22.29
CA HIS A 102 -10.21 2.73 -21.02
C HIS A 102 -10.91 3.31 -19.81
N LYS A 103 -11.16 2.45 -18.83
CA LYS A 103 -11.64 2.82 -17.50
C LYS A 103 -10.47 2.83 -16.55
N ILE A 104 -10.22 3.98 -15.95
CA ILE A 104 -9.07 4.23 -15.08
C ILE A 104 -9.56 4.63 -13.70
N MET A 105 -8.95 4.08 -12.65
CA MET A 105 -9.24 4.47 -11.27
C MET A 105 -7.98 5.00 -10.60
N LEU A 106 -8.13 6.08 -9.84
CA LEU A 106 -7.10 6.67 -8.98
C LEU A 106 -7.57 6.54 -7.54
N ILE A 107 -6.72 6.00 -6.67
CA ILE A 107 -7.04 5.83 -5.24
C ILE A 107 -5.99 6.47 -4.37
N ALA A 108 -6.44 7.08 -3.27
CA ALA A 108 -5.67 7.64 -2.17
C ALA A 108 -6.54 7.65 -0.92
N HIS A 109 -6.00 7.90 0.26
CA HIS A 109 -6.79 7.94 1.48
C HIS A 109 -6.71 9.31 2.19
N MET A 110 -7.78 9.62 2.93
CA MET A 110 -7.95 10.89 3.63
C MET A 110 -7.54 10.83 5.09
N ASP A 111 -7.55 9.64 5.66
CA ASP A 111 -7.20 9.45 7.08
C ASP A 111 -5.69 9.44 7.31
N THR A 112 -5.31 9.55 8.55
CA THR A 112 -3.93 9.49 9.03
C THR A 112 -3.87 8.77 10.37
N VAL A 113 -2.70 8.25 10.76
CA VAL A 113 -2.48 7.65 12.09
C VAL A 113 -2.51 8.66 13.24
N TYR A 114 -2.49 9.96 12.95
CA TYR A 114 -2.25 10.99 13.95
C TYR A 114 -3.53 11.38 14.70
N PRO A 115 -3.46 11.53 16.05
CA PRO A 115 -4.61 11.95 16.84
C PRO A 115 -4.94 13.43 16.63
N ALA A 116 -6.17 13.81 16.94
CA ALA A 116 -6.58 15.20 16.97
C ALA A 116 -5.71 16.03 17.96
N GLY A 117 -5.37 17.25 17.58
CA GLY A 117 -4.47 18.13 18.31
C GLY A 117 -2.98 17.95 18.00
N ILE A 118 -2.64 17.10 17.05
CA ILE A 118 -1.25 16.80 16.66
C ILE A 118 -0.51 18.04 16.15
N LEU A 119 -1.19 18.94 15.45
CA LEU A 119 -0.58 20.18 14.94
C LEU A 119 -0.02 21.10 16.04
N LYS A 120 -0.45 20.95 17.29
CA LYS A 120 0.14 21.70 18.42
C LYS A 120 1.58 21.28 18.71
N THR A 121 1.94 20.05 18.41
CA THR A 121 3.27 19.47 18.67
C THR A 121 4.07 19.19 17.40
N GLN A 122 3.38 19.07 16.27
CA GLN A 122 3.95 18.87 14.94
C GLN A 122 3.36 19.87 13.94
N PRO A 123 3.69 21.17 14.07
CA PRO A 123 3.17 22.19 13.15
C PRO A 123 3.73 22.01 11.74
N ILE A 124 2.96 22.52 10.77
CA ILE A 124 3.45 22.62 9.40
C ILE A 124 4.70 23.50 9.39
N ARG A 125 5.79 23.00 8.80
CA ARG A 125 7.03 23.76 8.66
C ARG A 125 7.73 23.44 7.34
N GLU A 126 8.39 24.41 6.78
CA GLU A 126 9.20 24.27 5.57
C GLU A 126 10.68 24.44 5.97
N ASP A 127 11.53 23.55 5.49
CA ASP A 127 12.97 23.58 5.75
C ASP A 127 13.71 23.10 4.50
N GLY A 128 14.28 24.03 3.76
CA GLY A 128 14.96 23.76 2.49
C GLY A 128 14.04 23.07 1.49
N ASN A 129 14.41 21.87 1.06
CA ASN A 129 13.64 21.07 0.11
C ASN A 129 12.52 20.23 0.76
N ARG A 130 12.18 20.45 2.03
CA ARG A 130 11.21 19.64 2.75
C ARG A 130 10.05 20.45 3.29
N LEU A 131 8.85 19.94 3.09
CA LEU A 131 7.65 20.42 3.76
C LEU A 131 7.18 19.35 4.74
N TYR A 132 7.14 19.70 6.02
CA TYR A 132 6.79 18.80 7.12
C TYR A 132 5.35 19.02 7.55
N GLY A 133 4.71 17.94 7.95
CA GLY A 133 3.38 17.98 8.56
C GLY A 133 2.78 16.57 8.72
N PRO A 134 1.87 16.35 9.68
CA PRO A 134 1.25 15.06 9.89
C PRO A 134 0.37 14.65 8.71
N GLY A 135 0.61 13.45 8.16
CA GLY A 135 -0.11 12.92 7.02
C GLY A 135 0.21 13.62 5.69
N ILE A 136 1.32 14.39 5.63
CA ILE A 136 1.65 15.17 4.43
C ILE A 136 2.12 14.29 3.27
N ALA A 137 2.83 13.20 3.56
CA ALA A 137 3.21 12.20 2.59
C ALA A 137 2.14 11.11 2.50
N ASP A 138 1.66 10.65 3.64
CA ASP A 138 0.76 9.53 3.83
C ASP A 138 -0.63 10.00 4.31
N ASP A 139 -1.65 10.25 3.43
CA ASP A 139 -1.54 10.19 1.98
C ASP A 139 -2.07 11.49 1.33
N LYS A 140 -1.93 12.63 2.04
CA LYS A 140 -2.32 13.94 1.46
C LYS A 140 -1.45 14.30 0.24
N GLY A 141 -0.23 13.73 0.18
CA GLY A 141 0.65 13.80 -0.97
C GLY A 141 0.07 13.13 -2.20
N GLY A 142 -0.51 11.95 -2.05
CA GLY A 142 -1.20 11.22 -3.12
C GLY A 142 -2.46 11.95 -3.58
N ILE A 143 -3.27 12.44 -2.65
CA ILE A 143 -4.44 13.28 -2.97
C ILE A 143 -4.02 14.50 -3.80
N ALA A 144 -2.94 15.19 -3.41
CA ALA A 144 -2.44 16.36 -4.13
C ALA A 144 -1.99 15.99 -5.55
N VAL A 145 -1.26 14.88 -5.74
CA VAL A 145 -0.84 14.40 -7.07
C VAL A 145 -2.05 14.12 -7.95
N ILE A 146 -3.08 13.43 -7.44
CA ILE A 146 -4.30 13.14 -8.19
C ILE A 146 -4.99 14.44 -8.62
N LEU A 147 -5.29 15.33 -7.68
CA LEU A 147 -6.06 16.54 -7.96
C LEU A 147 -5.36 17.45 -8.97
N HIS A 148 -4.07 17.73 -8.77
CA HIS A 148 -3.33 18.64 -9.65
C HIS A 148 -2.99 18.04 -11.01
N SER A 149 -2.76 16.73 -11.08
CA SER A 149 -2.60 16.06 -12.38
C SER A 149 -3.88 16.13 -13.22
N LEU A 150 -5.04 15.96 -12.61
CA LEU A 150 -6.33 16.08 -13.30
C LEU A 150 -6.62 17.53 -13.69
N GLU A 151 -6.22 18.53 -12.90
CA GLU A 151 -6.31 19.96 -13.25
C GLU A 151 -5.45 20.27 -14.48
N ILE A 152 -4.21 19.77 -14.54
CA ILE A 152 -3.31 19.92 -15.70
C ILE A 152 -3.96 19.31 -16.96
N LEU A 153 -4.42 18.06 -16.86
CA LEU A 153 -5.00 17.34 -17.99
C LEU A 153 -6.32 17.98 -18.47
N LYS A 154 -7.14 18.47 -17.54
CA LYS A 154 -8.35 19.24 -17.88
C LYS A 154 -8.03 20.52 -18.63
N ALA A 155 -7.02 21.27 -18.19
CA ALA A 155 -6.58 22.51 -18.87
C ALA A 155 -6.11 22.22 -20.31
N GLN A 156 -5.57 21.04 -20.58
CA GLN A 156 -5.18 20.58 -21.91
C GLN A 156 -6.34 19.97 -22.71
N GLY A 157 -7.55 19.90 -22.15
CA GLY A 157 -8.71 19.30 -22.80
C GLY A 157 -8.65 17.78 -22.95
N TRP A 158 -7.74 17.10 -22.21
CA TRP A 158 -7.60 15.65 -22.30
C TRP A 158 -8.83 14.92 -21.77
N LYS A 159 -9.37 14.02 -22.57
CA LYS A 159 -10.55 13.20 -22.26
C LYS A 159 -10.45 11.79 -22.83
N ASP A 160 -9.22 11.31 -23.07
CA ASP A 160 -8.97 10.03 -23.71
C ASP A 160 -9.06 8.86 -22.70
N TYR A 161 -10.24 8.72 -22.12
CA TYR A 161 -10.70 7.65 -21.23
C TYR A 161 -12.21 7.46 -21.44
N ALA A 162 -12.74 6.26 -21.25
CA ALA A 162 -14.19 6.03 -21.20
C ALA A 162 -14.76 6.54 -19.87
N GLN A 163 -14.09 6.20 -18.78
CA GLN A 163 -14.42 6.60 -17.42
C GLN A 163 -13.13 6.78 -16.61
N LEU A 164 -13.04 7.86 -15.85
CA LEU A 164 -12.02 8.06 -14.84
C LEU A 164 -12.71 8.17 -13.48
N THR A 165 -12.38 7.24 -12.60
CA THR A 165 -12.90 7.16 -11.23
C THR A 165 -11.81 7.62 -10.28
N VAL A 166 -12.13 8.54 -9.37
CA VAL A 166 -11.28 8.89 -8.23
C VAL A 166 -11.97 8.42 -6.97
N LEU A 167 -11.23 7.76 -6.11
CA LEU A 167 -11.73 7.29 -4.82
C LEU A 167 -10.78 7.70 -3.72
N PHE A 168 -11.32 8.37 -2.69
CA PHE A 168 -10.64 8.70 -1.46
C PHE A 168 -11.41 8.07 -0.29
N ASN A 169 -10.82 7.08 0.37
CA ASN A 169 -11.38 6.46 1.57
C ASN A 169 -10.87 7.14 2.84
N ALA A 170 -11.37 6.70 3.99
CA ALA A 170 -11.14 7.36 5.27
C ALA A 170 -10.84 6.36 6.40
N ASP A 171 -10.37 5.17 6.06
CA ASP A 171 -10.08 4.08 7.00
C ASP A 171 -8.90 3.20 6.56
N GLU A 172 -8.02 3.74 5.69
CA GLU A 172 -6.85 3.01 5.21
C GLU A 172 -5.93 2.64 6.37
N GLU A 173 -5.63 3.58 7.23
CA GLU A 173 -4.70 3.46 8.35
C GLU A 173 -5.15 2.45 9.43
N VAL A 174 -6.39 2.05 9.37
CA VAL A 174 -6.99 1.02 10.24
C VAL A 174 -7.40 -0.24 9.46
N GLY A 175 -6.87 -0.41 8.25
CA GLY A 175 -6.96 -1.64 7.46
C GLY A 175 -8.09 -1.69 6.45
N SER A 176 -8.75 -0.57 6.13
CA SER A 176 -9.82 -0.44 5.12
C SER A 176 -11.01 -1.39 5.35
N GLY A 177 -11.29 -1.73 6.62
CA GLY A 177 -12.37 -2.64 6.96
C GLY A 177 -13.75 -2.18 6.50
N GLY A 178 -13.93 -0.86 6.34
CA GLY A 178 -15.19 -0.26 5.84
C GLY A 178 -15.19 0.01 4.33
N SER A 179 -14.03 0.28 3.73
CA SER A 179 -13.91 0.69 2.32
C SER A 179 -13.38 -0.41 1.40
N GLY A 180 -12.66 -1.39 1.91
CA GLY A 180 -11.93 -2.39 1.11
C GLY A 180 -12.79 -3.13 0.09
N GLU A 181 -14.00 -3.58 0.47
CA GLU A 181 -14.92 -4.24 -0.46
C GLU A 181 -15.43 -3.29 -1.54
N THR A 182 -15.65 -2.02 -1.21
CA THR A 182 -15.99 -0.99 -2.20
C THR A 182 -14.88 -0.74 -3.18
N ILE A 183 -13.61 -0.66 -2.69
CA ILE A 183 -12.41 -0.54 -3.53
C ILE A 183 -12.32 -1.72 -4.49
N ALA A 184 -12.42 -2.94 -3.99
CA ALA A 184 -12.35 -4.15 -4.80
C ALA A 184 -13.45 -4.20 -5.88
N ALA A 185 -14.71 -3.93 -5.50
CA ALA A 185 -15.85 -3.95 -6.42
C ALA A 185 -15.75 -2.88 -7.52
N LEU A 186 -15.19 -1.70 -7.21
CA LEU A 186 -14.95 -0.65 -8.20
C LEU A 186 -13.75 -0.98 -9.09
N ALA A 187 -12.65 -1.49 -8.53
CA ALA A 187 -11.47 -1.90 -9.27
C ALA A 187 -11.79 -3.01 -10.29
N ASP A 188 -12.68 -3.92 -9.94
CA ASP A 188 -13.15 -4.98 -10.85
C ASP A 188 -13.81 -4.47 -12.14
N GLN A 189 -14.21 -3.21 -12.16
CA GLN A 189 -14.85 -2.54 -13.30
C GLN A 189 -13.86 -1.67 -14.10
N GLN A 190 -12.59 -1.63 -13.69
CA GLN A 190 -11.55 -0.80 -14.31
C GLN A 190 -10.56 -1.65 -15.09
N ASP A 191 -9.90 -1.03 -16.07
CA ASP A 191 -8.78 -1.63 -16.79
C ASP A 191 -7.48 -1.42 -15.99
N VAL A 192 -7.32 -0.21 -15.41
CA VAL A 192 -6.11 0.18 -14.66
C VAL A 192 -6.50 0.91 -13.37
N VAL A 193 -5.78 0.62 -12.30
CA VAL A 193 -5.83 1.35 -11.03
C VAL A 193 -4.44 1.89 -10.69
N LEU A 194 -4.34 3.18 -10.41
CA LEU A 194 -3.13 3.81 -9.89
C LEU A 194 -3.37 4.19 -8.42
N SER A 195 -2.66 3.54 -7.53
CA SER A 195 -2.71 3.81 -6.09
C SER A 195 -1.61 4.79 -5.72
N CYS A 196 -1.95 5.78 -4.92
CA CYS A 196 -1.12 6.97 -4.74
C CYS A 196 -0.45 7.08 -3.38
N GLU A 197 -0.19 5.95 -2.73
CA GLU A 197 0.66 5.92 -1.55
C GLU A 197 2.00 6.64 -1.78
N PRO A 198 2.65 7.15 -0.74
CA PRO A 198 3.95 7.78 -0.86
C PRO A 198 5.01 6.81 -1.37
N ASN A 199 6.02 7.34 -2.00
CA ASN A 199 7.26 6.62 -2.22
C ASN A 199 8.38 7.20 -1.36
N VAL A 200 9.40 6.37 -1.09
CA VAL A 200 10.49 6.77 -0.20
C VAL A 200 11.26 7.94 -0.80
N ALA A 201 11.49 8.97 0.02
CA ALA A 201 12.22 10.17 -0.36
C ALA A 201 13.60 9.83 -0.99
N LYS A 202 13.97 10.55 -2.03
CA LYS A 202 15.25 10.41 -2.73
C LYS A 202 16.44 10.62 -1.80
N SER A 203 16.31 11.51 -0.82
CA SER A 203 17.34 11.71 0.22
C SER A 203 17.60 10.47 1.08
N VAL A 204 16.66 9.52 1.14
CA VAL A 204 16.77 8.25 1.88
C VAL A 204 17.14 7.10 0.95
N ALA A 205 16.39 6.89 -0.13
CA ALA A 205 16.54 5.74 -1.04
C ALA A 205 17.43 6.02 -2.26
N LYS A 206 17.95 7.23 -2.41
CA LYS A 206 18.75 7.73 -3.56
C LYS A 206 18.01 7.79 -4.89
N SER A 207 16.83 7.21 -5.00
CA SER A 207 15.97 7.23 -6.17
C SER A 207 14.53 7.06 -5.76
N GLU A 208 13.63 7.65 -6.52
CA GLU A 208 12.19 7.45 -6.35
C GLU A 208 11.77 6.09 -6.89
N SER A 209 10.59 5.61 -6.49
CA SER A 209 10.20 4.23 -6.76
C SER A 209 8.70 4.08 -7.04
N LEU A 210 8.34 2.89 -7.56
CA LEU A 210 7.02 2.28 -7.52
C LEU A 210 7.12 0.94 -6.82
N LEU A 211 6.07 0.54 -6.12
CA LEU A 211 6.01 -0.77 -5.48
C LEU A 211 5.35 -1.80 -6.41
N LEU A 212 5.95 -2.98 -6.47
CA LEU A 212 5.40 -4.17 -7.16
C LEU A 212 4.73 -5.15 -6.19
N GLY A 213 4.69 -4.81 -4.90
CA GLY A 213 4.07 -5.61 -3.87
C GLY A 213 3.93 -4.85 -2.55
N ALA A 214 2.88 -5.18 -1.82
CA ALA A 214 2.63 -4.72 -0.45
C ALA A 214 2.10 -5.89 0.38
N ALA A 215 2.47 -5.95 1.65
CA ALA A 215 2.04 -7.06 2.50
C ALA A 215 0.55 -7.00 2.80
N GLY A 216 -0.10 -8.14 2.78
CA GLY A 216 -1.39 -8.33 3.42
C GLY A 216 -1.21 -8.58 4.90
N THR A 217 -2.29 -8.41 5.65
CA THR A 217 -2.34 -8.61 7.10
C THR A 217 -3.28 -9.73 7.48
N ALA A 218 -2.96 -10.44 8.55
CA ALA A 218 -3.89 -11.35 9.21
C ALA A 218 -3.57 -11.41 10.71
N THR A 219 -4.53 -11.91 11.50
CA THR A 219 -4.34 -12.17 12.92
C THR A 219 -4.44 -13.67 13.17
N ALA A 220 -3.39 -14.26 13.71
CA ALA A 220 -3.43 -15.62 14.22
C ALA A 220 -3.91 -15.59 15.68
N THR A 221 -4.90 -16.40 16.01
CA THR A 221 -5.33 -16.62 17.40
C THR A 221 -5.09 -18.06 17.77
N MET A 222 -4.25 -18.30 18.79
CA MET A 222 -4.08 -19.60 19.42
C MET A 222 -4.89 -19.66 20.72
N GLN A 223 -5.72 -20.66 20.86
CA GLN A 223 -6.53 -20.87 22.05
C GLN A 223 -6.24 -22.26 22.63
N VAL A 224 -5.95 -22.29 23.92
CA VAL A 224 -5.73 -23.56 24.66
C VAL A 224 -6.84 -23.74 25.69
N LYS A 225 -7.47 -24.92 25.64
CA LYS A 225 -8.46 -25.36 26.61
C LYS A 225 -7.88 -26.52 27.44
N GLY A 226 -7.89 -26.35 28.75
CA GLY A 226 -7.49 -27.34 29.73
C GLY A 226 -8.62 -27.60 30.72
N ARG A 227 -8.26 -27.72 32.03
CA ARG A 227 -9.23 -27.93 33.12
C ARG A 227 -8.77 -27.23 34.38
N SER A 228 -9.68 -26.48 35.01
CA SER A 228 -9.42 -25.79 36.26
C SER A 228 -9.32 -26.76 37.47
N SER A 229 -8.54 -26.40 38.46
CA SER A 229 -8.47 -26.99 39.75
C SER A 229 -7.83 -26.03 40.77
N HIS A 230 -7.91 -26.39 42.08
CA HIS A 230 -7.25 -25.58 43.12
C HIS A 230 -5.72 -25.79 43.03
N ALA A 231 -4.97 -24.69 42.77
CA ALA A 231 -3.54 -24.78 42.50
C ALA A 231 -2.69 -25.37 43.63
N GLY A 232 -3.12 -25.20 44.90
CA GLY A 232 -2.39 -25.73 46.07
C GLY A 232 -2.95 -27.06 46.62
N ALA A 233 -4.28 -27.29 46.51
CA ALA A 233 -4.91 -28.44 47.13
C ALA A 233 -5.09 -29.66 46.21
N ALA A 234 -5.21 -29.42 44.89
CA ALA A 234 -5.46 -30.48 43.92
C ALA A 234 -4.89 -30.13 42.53
N PRO A 235 -3.60 -29.75 42.41
CA PRO A 235 -3.03 -29.31 41.12
C PRO A 235 -3.05 -30.44 40.07
N GLU A 236 -2.93 -31.69 40.48
CA GLU A 236 -2.92 -32.89 39.62
C GLU A 236 -4.28 -33.15 38.91
N LEU A 237 -5.37 -32.63 39.43
CA LEU A 237 -6.69 -32.70 38.81
C LEU A 237 -6.87 -31.67 37.68
N GLY A 238 -6.03 -30.63 37.65
CA GLY A 238 -6.02 -29.60 36.62
C GLY A 238 -5.33 -30.03 35.35
N ARG A 239 -5.59 -29.24 34.30
CA ARG A 239 -4.84 -29.24 33.04
C ARG A 239 -4.50 -27.81 32.71
N ASN A 240 -3.25 -27.43 33.00
CA ASN A 240 -2.83 -26.04 32.99
C ASN A 240 -2.72 -25.49 31.56
N ALA A 241 -3.73 -24.75 31.14
CA ALA A 241 -3.78 -24.13 29.79
C ALA A 241 -2.69 -23.09 29.57
N LEU A 242 -2.26 -22.37 30.62
CA LEU A 242 -1.21 -21.36 30.50
C LEU A 242 0.16 -21.98 30.23
N ILE A 243 0.49 -23.07 30.89
CA ILE A 243 1.75 -23.81 30.68
C ILE A 243 1.75 -24.44 29.27
N GLU A 244 0.61 -25.05 28.88
CA GLU A 244 0.48 -25.57 27.53
C GLU A 244 0.63 -24.48 26.47
N LEU A 245 -0.01 -23.30 26.66
CA LEU A 245 0.15 -22.16 25.75
C LEU A 245 1.63 -21.74 25.62
N ALA A 246 2.34 -21.63 26.74
CA ALA A 246 3.76 -21.26 26.72
C ALA A 246 4.60 -22.27 25.92
N TYR A 247 4.31 -23.56 26.04
CA TYR A 247 4.94 -24.61 25.26
C TYR A 247 4.61 -24.45 23.75
N GLN A 248 3.34 -24.30 23.40
CA GLN A 248 2.91 -24.19 22.01
C GLN A 248 3.45 -22.93 21.33
N LEU A 249 3.59 -21.80 22.02
CA LEU A 249 4.24 -20.61 21.50
C LEU A 249 5.71 -20.88 21.13
N GLN A 250 6.44 -21.66 21.93
CA GLN A 250 7.82 -22.05 21.61
C GLN A 250 7.87 -23.00 20.40
N GLN A 251 6.93 -23.95 20.30
CA GLN A 251 6.87 -24.88 19.18
C GLN A 251 6.52 -24.20 17.85
N THR A 252 5.73 -23.14 17.88
CA THR A 252 5.17 -22.50 16.69
C THR A 252 5.92 -21.23 16.23
N ARG A 253 6.85 -20.71 17.03
CA ARG A 253 7.53 -19.42 16.75
C ARG A 253 8.20 -19.34 15.36
N ASP A 254 8.67 -20.47 14.84
CA ASP A 254 9.43 -20.56 13.59
C ASP A 254 8.62 -21.18 12.44
N VAL A 255 7.35 -21.55 12.64
CA VAL A 255 6.52 -22.22 11.62
C VAL A 255 6.37 -21.39 10.37
N ALA A 256 6.22 -20.09 10.49
CA ALA A 256 6.09 -19.18 9.33
C ALA A 256 7.30 -19.27 8.37
N LYS A 257 8.50 -19.61 8.85
CA LYS A 257 9.69 -19.81 8.01
C LYS A 257 9.54 -20.96 7.00
N SER A 258 8.66 -21.93 7.29
CA SER A 258 8.34 -23.05 6.38
C SER A 258 7.24 -22.73 5.38
N VAL A 259 6.57 -21.56 5.50
CA VAL A 259 5.49 -21.12 4.62
C VAL A 259 5.95 -19.89 3.85
N PRO A 260 6.41 -20.04 2.59
CA PRO A 260 6.90 -18.93 1.79
C PRO A 260 5.85 -17.82 1.68
N GLY A 261 6.29 -16.56 1.83
CA GLY A 261 5.43 -15.40 1.75
C GLY A 261 4.62 -15.13 3.02
N SER A 262 4.97 -15.75 4.14
CA SER A 262 4.36 -15.45 5.45
C SER A 262 5.40 -15.08 6.50
N GLN A 263 4.98 -14.24 7.45
CA GLN A 263 5.68 -13.88 8.67
C GLN A 263 4.69 -13.91 9.81
N LEU A 264 5.10 -14.41 10.99
CA LEU A 264 4.29 -14.45 12.20
C LEU A 264 5.11 -13.94 13.37
N ASN A 265 4.51 -13.06 14.17
CA ASN A 265 5.02 -12.66 15.48
C ASN A 265 3.89 -12.79 16.50
N TRP A 266 4.07 -13.64 17.51
CA TRP A 266 3.17 -13.70 18.66
C TRP A 266 3.36 -12.44 19.49
N THR A 267 2.34 -11.59 19.61
CA THR A 267 2.46 -10.24 20.17
C THR A 267 1.71 -10.05 21.49
N MET A 268 0.70 -10.87 21.76
CA MET A 268 -0.06 -10.83 23.01
C MET A 268 -0.36 -12.23 23.51
N ALA A 269 -0.44 -12.40 24.85
CA ALA A 269 -0.90 -13.62 25.48
C ALA A 269 -1.71 -13.31 26.74
N LYS A 270 -2.72 -14.14 27.01
CA LYS A 270 -3.55 -14.07 28.22
C LYS A 270 -3.78 -15.48 28.73
N GLY A 271 -3.74 -15.67 30.09
CA GLY A 271 -4.08 -16.96 30.71
C GLY A 271 -4.22 -16.82 32.23
N GLY A 272 -5.32 -17.35 32.77
CA GLY A 272 -5.66 -17.29 34.17
C GLY A 272 -6.18 -15.93 34.63
N ASP A 273 -7.16 -15.95 35.53
CA ASP A 273 -7.76 -14.77 36.14
C ASP A 273 -7.61 -14.79 37.68
N VAL A 274 -7.27 -15.94 38.27
CA VAL A 274 -7.19 -16.16 39.72
C VAL A 274 -5.90 -16.88 40.09
N GLY A 275 -5.12 -16.27 41.01
CA GLY A 275 -3.76 -16.73 41.33
C GLY A 275 -3.65 -18.14 42.01
N ASN A 276 -4.71 -18.60 42.66
CA ASN A 276 -4.74 -19.91 43.33
C ASN A 276 -5.54 -20.98 42.55
N GLN A 277 -5.77 -20.77 41.25
CA GLN A 277 -6.46 -21.69 40.35
C GLN A 277 -5.56 -22.09 39.17
N ILE A 278 -5.53 -23.37 38.84
CA ILE A 278 -4.98 -23.85 37.57
C ILE A 278 -5.89 -23.33 36.47
N PRO A 279 -5.37 -22.54 35.48
CA PRO A 279 -6.20 -21.94 34.45
C PRO A 279 -6.67 -22.98 33.42
N GLU A 280 -7.96 -22.96 33.11
CA GLU A 280 -8.56 -23.83 32.08
C GLU A 280 -8.56 -23.20 30.68
N LEU A 281 -8.32 -21.88 30.56
CA LEU A 281 -8.26 -21.19 29.30
C LEU A 281 -6.99 -20.32 29.23
N ALA A 282 -6.36 -20.34 28.08
CA ALA A 282 -5.29 -19.42 27.72
C ALA A 282 -5.34 -19.13 26.22
N SER A 283 -4.93 -17.94 25.83
CA SER A 283 -4.92 -17.52 24.43
C SER A 283 -3.69 -16.68 24.10
N ALA A 284 -3.30 -16.69 22.82
CA ALA A 284 -2.31 -15.77 22.27
C ALA A 284 -2.79 -15.22 20.94
N TYR A 285 -2.29 -14.01 20.61
CA TYR A 285 -2.56 -13.31 19.36
C TYR A 285 -1.23 -13.03 18.67
N GLY A 286 -1.19 -13.27 17.35
CA GLY A 286 -0.02 -13.06 16.52
C GLY A 286 -0.34 -12.14 15.34
N ASP A 287 0.55 -11.15 15.12
CA ASP A 287 0.57 -10.36 13.89
C ASP A 287 1.11 -11.22 12.76
N VAL A 288 0.35 -11.33 11.67
CA VAL A 288 0.72 -12.08 10.47
C VAL A 288 0.82 -11.13 9.30
N ARG A 289 1.94 -11.21 8.58
CA ARG A 289 2.15 -10.53 7.31
C ARG A 289 2.27 -11.55 6.20
N VAL A 290 1.59 -11.29 5.07
CA VAL A 290 1.59 -12.17 3.91
C VAL A 290 1.94 -11.39 2.65
N THR A 291 2.81 -11.98 1.82
CA THR A 291 3.26 -11.40 0.54
C THR A 291 2.92 -12.31 -0.64
N ALA A 292 2.08 -13.32 -0.41
CA ALA A 292 1.61 -14.25 -1.42
C ALA A 292 0.18 -14.66 -1.14
N ASN A 293 -0.63 -14.80 -2.19
CA ASN A 293 -2.00 -15.24 -2.08
C ASN A 293 -2.10 -16.65 -1.46
N GLY A 294 -3.02 -16.83 -0.52
CA GLY A 294 -3.23 -18.09 0.19
C GLY A 294 -2.15 -18.45 1.23
N ALA A 295 -1.18 -17.57 1.50
CA ALA A 295 -0.15 -17.81 2.51
C ALA A 295 -0.73 -17.86 3.93
N ALA A 296 -1.75 -17.06 4.23
CA ALA A 296 -2.43 -17.07 5.53
C ALA A 296 -3.07 -18.44 5.84
N GLN A 297 -3.81 -19.00 4.89
CA GLN A 297 -4.44 -20.32 5.05
C GLN A 297 -3.40 -21.44 5.19
N LYS A 298 -2.33 -21.38 4.39
CA LYS A 298 -1.23 -22.37 4.52
C LYS A 298 -0.54 -22.25 5.89
N LEU A 299 -0.35 -21.04 6.38
CA LEU A 299 0.23 -20.81 7.71
C LEU A 299 -0.70 -21.31 8.81
N GLN A 300 -2.02 -21.07 8.73
CA GLN A 300 -2.99 -21.62 9.67
C GLN A 300 -2.91 -23.16 9.73
N THR A 301 -2.91 -23.81 8.58
CA THR A 301 -2.79 -25.28 8.50
C THR A 301 -1.50 -25.76 9.14
N ALA A 302 -0.36 -25.16 8.80
CA ALA A 302 0.94 -25.55 9.36
C ALA A 302 1.03 -25.33 10.89
N LEU A 303 0.42 -24.23 11.39
CA LEU A 303 0.33 -23.99 12.83
C LEU A 303 -0.54 -25.03 13.52
N GLN A 304 -1.72 -25.37 12.97
CA GLN A 304 -2.61 -26.37 13.54
C GLN A 304 -1.98 -27.78 13.53
N GLU A 305 -1.30 -28.15 12.46
CA GLU A 305 -0.53 -29.39 12.40
C GLU A 305 0.56 -29.42 13.47
N LYS A 306 1.28 -28.33 13.65
CA LYS A 306 2.36 -28.25 14.65
C LYS A 306 1.85 -28.37 16.07
N VAL A 307 0.74 -27.72 16.44
CA VAL A 307 0.18 -27.82 17.80
C VAL A 307 -0.45 -29.20 18.07
N ASN A 308 -0.94 -29.86 17.01
CA ASN A 308 -1.47 -31.22 17.15
C ASN A 308 -0.36 -32.31 17.30
N ALA A 309 0.87 -32.00 16.89
CA ALA A 309 1.97 -32.94 16.90
C ALA A 309 2.50 -33.29 18.32
N GLY A 310 2.15 -32.48 19.33
CA GLY A 310 2.57 -32.72 20.70
C GLY A 310 2.00 -31.75 21.71
N HIS A 311 1.77 -32.24 22.92
CA HIS A 311 1.29 -31.48 24.06
C HIS A 311 2.24 -31.67 25.24
N LEU A 312 2.51 -30.62 25.99
CA LEU A 312 3.23 -30.68 27.25
C LEU A 312 2.29 -31.11 28.37
N ILE A 313 1.06 -30.57 28.37
CA ILE A 313 0.04 -30.91 29.35
C ILE A 313 -0.97 -31.86 28.68
N PRO A 314 -1.05 -33.11 29.12
CA PRO A 314 -1.97 -34.09 28.54
C PRO A 314 -3.43 -33.66 28.70
N ASP A 315 -4.32 -34.11 27.83
CA ASP A 315 -5.75 -33.84 27.84
C ASP A 315 -6.08 -32.34 27.65
N THR A 316 -5.17 -31.53 27.07
CA THR A 316 -5.45 -30.18 26.60
C THR A 316 -5.83 -30.20 25.12
N GLN A 317 -6.57 -29.19 24.70
CA GLN A 317 -6.93 -28.94 23.29
C GLN A 317 -6.40 -27.59 22.86
N THR A 318 -5.60 -27.57 21.79
CA THR A 318 -5.10 -26.29 21.19
C THR A 318 -5.69 -26.11 19.81
N THR A 319 -6.26 -24.92 19.58
CA THR A 319 -6.84 -24.54 18.29
C THR A 319 -6.16 -23.28 17.79
N VAL A 320 -5.86 -23.22 16.49
CA VAL A 320 -5.36 -22.03 15.82
C VAL A 320 -6.36 -21.57 14.77
N THR A 321 -6.80 -20.34 14.87
CA THR A 321 -7.62 -19.67 13.86
C THR A 321 -6.85 -18.54 13.21
N MET A 322 -7.21 -18.20 11.97
CA MET A 322 -6.65 -17.09 11.22
C MET A 322 -7.79 -16.19 10.76
N GLU A 323 -7.71 -14.93 11.10
CA GLU A 323 -8.60 -13.89 10.58
C GLU A 323 -7.81 -13.04 9.59
N GLU A 324 -8.23 -13.07 8.33
CA GLU A 324 -7.60 -12.27 7.28
C GLU A 324 -8.08 -10.83 7.36
N GLY A 325 -7.13 -9.90 7.30
CA GLY A 325 -7.37 -8.47 7.19
C GLY A 325 -7.22 -8.01 5.74
N ARG A 326 -6.33 -7.03 5.52
CA ARG A 326 -6.05 -6.49 4.19
C ARG A 326 -5.37 -7.55 3.30
N PRO A 327 -5.84 -7.73 2.04
CA PRO A 327 -5.17 -8.62 1.08
C PRO A 327 -3.77 -8.12 0.72
N ALA A 328 -2.86 -9.03 0.35
CA ALA A 328 -1.58 -8.67 -0.22
C ALA A 328 -1.75 -8.08 -1.63
N TYR A 329 -0.97 -7.05 -1.95
CA TYR A 329 -0.77 -6.63 -3.34
C TYR A 329 0.44 -7.36 -3.93
N VAL A 330 0.25 -7.98 -5.09
CA VAL A 330 1.33 -8.63 -5.86
C VAL A 330 1.15 -8.28 -7.33
N ALA A 331 2.06 -7.50 -7.87
CA ALA A 331 2.04 -7.09 -9.28
C ALA A 331 2.11 -8.31 -10.21
N ASP A 332 1.12 -8.48 -11.07
CA ASP A 332 1.11 -9.48 -12.15
C ASP A 332 2.05 -9.07 -13.31
N ALA A 333 2.10 -9.87 -14.37
CA ALA A 333 2.93 -9.58 -15.54
C ALA A 333 2.52 -8.26 -16.22
N ARG A 334 1.21 -7.98 -16.33
CA ARG A 334 0.67 -6.75 -16.94
C ARG A 334 1.07 -5.51 -16.13
N ALA A 335 0.96 -5.60 -14.80
CA ALA A 335 1.37 -4.53 -13.90
C ALA A 335 2.89 -4.27 -13.99
N LYS A 336 3.71 -5.33 -14.07
CA LYS A 336 5.15 -5.19 -14.28
C LYS A 336 5.51 -4.54 -15.60
N ASP A 337 4.78 -4.85 -16.68
CA ASP A 337 5.00 -4.22 -17.99
C ASP A 337 4.57 -2.75 -17.98
N LEU A 338 3.43 -2.42 -17.35
CA LEU A 338 3.01 -1.04 -17.15
C LEU A 338 4.00 -0.26 -16.26
N ALA A 339 4.58 -0.89 -15.22
CA ALA A 339 5.62 -0.29 -14.39
C ALA A 339 6.91 0.02 -15.17
N LYS A 340 7.32 -0.86 -16.11
CA LYS A 340 8.43 -0.57 -17.03
C LYS A 340 8.10 0.62 -17.94
N ARG A 341 6.84 0.77 -18.36
CA ARG A 341 6.43 1.95 -19.10
C ARG A 341 6.54 3.23 -18.26
N ALA A 342 6.16 3.15 -16.99
CA ALA A 342 6.37 4.25 -16.05
C ALA A 342 7.86 4.62 -15.88
N GLN A 343 8.77 3.65 -15.86
CA GLN A 343 10.22 3.90 -15.87
C GLN A 343 10.67 4.66 -17.12
N GLN A 344 10.14 4.29 -18.29
CA GLN A 344 10.46 4.96 -19.55
C GLN A 344 9.96 6.41 -19.55
N VAL A 345 8.73 6.63 -19.10
CA VAL A 345 8.15 7.96 -18.93
C VAL A 345 8.98 8.80 -17.96
N TYR A 346 9.40 8.21 -16.84
CA TYR A 346 10.20 8.93 -15.85
C TYR A 346 11.60 9.30 -16.38
N ALA A 347 12.18 8.44 -17.21
CA ALA A 347 13.47 8.69 -17.87
C ALA A 347 13.41 9.81 -18.93
N GLU A 348 12.21 10.19 -19.40
CA GLU A 348 12.01 11.39 -20.24
C GLU A 348 12.50 12.66 -19.50
N LEU A 349 12.53 12.64 -18.16
CA LEU A 349 12.98 13.71 -17.29
C LEU A 349 14.50 13.63 -17.04
N ASP A 350 15.31 14.04 -18.01
CA ASP A 350 16.78 14.08 -17.91
C ASP A 350 17.42 12.74 -17.50
N GLY A 351 16.83 11.61 -17.92
CA GLY A 351 17.31 10.27 -17.60
C GLY A 351 17.09 9.87 -16.14
N ARG A 352 16.11 10.45 -15.44
CA ARG A 352 15.78 10.06 -14.06
C ARG A 352 15.49 8.58 -13.93
N SER A 353 16.02 8.00 -12.86
CA SER A 353 15.77 6.62 -12.51
C SER A 353 14.50 6.49 -11.66
N LEU A 354 13.64 5.53 -11.99
CA LEU A 354 12.50 5.11 -11.17
C LEU A 354 12.71 3.64 -10.79
N LEU A 355 12.90 3.36 -9.50
CA LEU A 355 13.12 2.00 -9.03
C LEU A 355 11.80 1.22 -8.98
N LEU A 356 11.86 -0.06 -9.30
CA LEU A 356 10.75 -0.99 -9.07
C LEU A 356 11.10 -1.83 -7.84
N ILE A 357 10.41 -1.58 -6.74
CA ILE A 357 10.64 -2.27 -5.47
C ILE A 357 9.75 -3.51 -5.42
N PRO A 358 10.30 -4.71 -5.22
CA PRO A 358 9.53 -5.95 -5.26
C PRO A 358 8.40 -6.03 -4.25
N GLY A 359 8.54 -5.36 -3.11
CA GLY A 359 7.50 -5.30 -2.08
C GLY A 359 7.94 -4.58 -0.82
N THR A 360 6.96 -4.27 0.02
CA THR A 360 7.13 -3.68 1.35
C THR A 360 6.43 -4.53 2.41
N GLY A 361 6.84 -4.38 3.68
CA GLY A 361 6.15 -4.96 4.84
C GLY A 361 4.88 -4.21 5.25
N GLY A 362 4.64 -3.00 4.71
CA GLY A 362 3.40 -2.25 4.86
C GLY A 362 2.30 -2.83 3.97
N GLY A 363 1.04 -2.66 4.39
CA GLY A 363 -0.13 -2.98 3.57
C GLY A 363 -0.68 -1.70 2.94
N THR A 364 -1.32 -1.79 1.76
CA THR A 364 -1.94 -0.68 1.06
C THR A 364 -3.26 -1.09 0.42
N ASP A 365 -4.08 -0.15 0.02
CA ASP A 365 -5.35 -0.42 -0.67
C ASP A 365 -5.18 -1.04 -2.07
N ALA A 366 -3.97 -1.02 -2.63
CA ALA A 366 -3.65 -1.81 -3.82
C ALA A 366 -3.91 -3.31 -3.64
N GLY A 367 -3.85 -3.81 -2.38
CA GLY A 367 -4.23 -5.18 -2.04
C GLY A 367 -5.70 -5.48 -2.38
N TYR A 368 -6.62 -4.60 -1.99
CA TYR A 368 -8.03 -4.74 -2.35
C TYR A 368 -8.26 -4.55 -3.84
N ALA A 369 -7.64 -3.52 -4.44
CA ALA A 369 -7.79 -3.22 -5.86
C ALA A 369 -7.27 -4.35 -6.76
N GLY A 370 -6.20 -5.03 -6.35
CA GLY A 370 -5.57 -6.12 -7.11
C GLY A 370 -6.11 -7.52 -6.81
N ARG A 371 -7.00 -7.67 -5.80
CA ARG A 371 -7.43 -8.96 -5.26
C ARG A 371 -7.96 -9.94 -6.32
N SER A 372 -8.77 -9.48 -7.24
CA SER A 372 -9.35 -10.33 -8.30
C SER A 372 -8.43 -10.56 -9.49
N GLY A 373 -7.39 -9.74 -9.67
CA GLY A 373 -6.52 -9.76 -10.83
C GLY A 373 -7.17 -9.26 -12.14
N LYS A 374 -8.35 -8.61 -12.09
CA LYS A 374 -9.00 -8.05 -13.28
C LYS A 374 -8.31 -6.77 -13.73
N ALA A 375 -8.21 -5.78 -12.85
CA ALA A 375 -7.53 -4.53 -13.13
C ALA A 375 -6.00 -4.72 -13.09
N VAL A 376 -5.28 -3.93 -13.89
CA VAL A 376 -3.84 -3.74 -13.76
C VAL A 376 -3.61 -2.69 -12.67
N VAL A 377 -2.92 -3.04 -11.60
CA VAL A 377 -2.71 -2.13 -10.46
C VAL A 377 -1.25 -1.71 -10.39
N LEU A 378 -0.99 -0.42 -10.22
CA LEU A 378 0.33 0.12 -9.85
C LEU A 378 0.23 0.90 -8.55
N GLU A 379 1.29 0.83 -7.73
CA GLU A 379 1.34 1.38 -6.39
C GLU A 379 2.45 2.43 -6.23
N SER A 380 2.26 3.39 -5.31
CA SER A 380 3.18 4.46 -4.92
C SER A 380 3.32 5.58 -5.97
N PHE A 381 2.20 6.05 -6.50
CA PHE A 381 2.14 7.20 -7.39
C PHE A 381 2.12 8.56 -6.67
N GLY A 382 2.06 8.58 -5.34
CA GLY A 382 2.09 9.79 -4.52
C GLY A 382 3.44 10.52 -4.51
N LEU A 383 3.57 11.54 -3.69
CA LEU A 383 4.81 12.30 -3.54
C LEU A 383 5.90 11.49 -2.84
N SER A 384 7.15 11.88 -3.06
CA SER A 384 8.27 11.29 -2.35
C SER A 384 8.39 11.91 -0.96
N GLY A 385 8.36 11.06 0.07
CA GLY A 385 8.41 11.48 1.45
C GLY A 385 9.09 10.46 2.36
N PHE A 386 9.16 10.78 3.63
CA PHE A 386 9.64 9.87 4.66
C PHE A 386 9.16 10.30 6.04
N GLY A 387 9.31 9.42 7.03
CA GLY A 387 8.92 9.68 8.40
C GLY A 387 7.41 9.54 8.66
N TYR A 388 6.65 8.96 7.72
CA TYR A 388 5.25 8.63 7.94
C TYR A 388 5.11 7.69 9.15
N HIS A 389 4.00 7.82 9.90
CA HIS A 389 3.76 7.21 11.21
C HIS A 389 4.75 7.67 12.30
N ALA A 390 5.52 8.76 12.05
CA ALA A 390 6.49 9.32 13.00
C ALA A 390 6.36 10.84 13.13
N ARG A 391 7.19 11.46 14.01
CA ARG A 391 7.06 12.87 14.34
C ARG A 391 7.47 13.84 13.24
N ASP A 392 8.38 13.44 12.38
CA ASP A 392 9.00 14.33 11.40
C ASP A 392 8.66 13.89 9.97
N GLU A 393 7.39 13.60 9.74
CA GLU A 393 6.89 13.27 8.42
C GLU A 393 7.03 14.46 7.47
N TYR A 394 7.54 14.20 6.26
CA TYR A 394 7.77 15.24 5.25
C TYR A 394 7.60 14.72 3.83
N VAL A 395 7.38 15.64 2.90
CA VAL A 395 7.57 15.43 1.46
C VAL A 395 8.76 16.24 0.95
N GLU A 396 9.44 15.73 -0.07
CA GLU A 396 10.47 16.48 -0.82
C GLU A 396 9.82 17.34 -1.90
N LEU A 397 10.04 18.66 -1.82
CA LEU A 397 9.41 19.63 -2.72
C LEU A 397 9.86 19.44 -4.17
N ASP A 398 11.08 18.98 -4.41
CA ASP A 398 11.60 18.71 -5.74
C ASP A 398 11.04 17.40 -6.36
N SER A 399 10.27 16.62 -5.59
CA SER A 399 9.51 15.48 -6.12
C SER A 399 8.19 15.88 -6.80
N ILE A 400 7.65 17.05 -6.49
CA ILE A 400 6.32 17.49 -6.96
C ILE A 400 6.26 17.47 -8.49
N VAL A 401 7.16 18.17 -9.15
CA VAL A 401 7.16 18.28 -10.62
C VAL A 401 7.33 16.94 -11.31
N PRO A 402 8.32 16.09 -10.94
CA PRO A 402 8.45 14.77 -11.53
C PRO A 402 7.26 13.86 -11.30
N ARG A 403 6.63 13.91 -10.12
CA ARG A 403 5.47 13.05 -9.80
C ARG A 403 4.20 13.49 -10.54
N LEU A 404 3.96 14.80 -10.67
CA LEU A 404 2.89 15.31 -11.54
C LEU A 404 3.12 14.93 -13.00
N TYR A 405 4.36 15.07 -13.49
CA TYR A 405 4.71 14.67 -14.85
C TYR A 405 4.45 13.17 -15.07
N LEU A 406 4.94 12.31 -14.14
CA LEU A 406 4.72 10.88 -14.23
C LEU A 406 3.23 10.55 -14.28
N MET A 407 2.42 11.08 -13.36
CA MET A 407 0.99 10.80 -13.30
C MET A 407 0.29 11.26 -14.60
N THR A 408 0.52 12.46 -15.04
CA THR A 408 -0.14 13.02 -16.25
C THR A 408 0.25 12.23 -17.50
N ARG A 409 1.53 11.90 -17.68
CA ARG A 409 2.02 11.12 -18.83
C ARG A 409 1.48 9.70 -18.80
N MET A 410 1.47 9.04 -17.63
CA MET A 410 0.92 7.69 -17.52
C MET A 410 -0.57 7.65 -17.82
N LEU A 411 -1.35 8.62 -17.36
CA LEU A 411 -2.78 8.72 -17.72
C LEU A 411 -2.97 8.87 -19.24
N GLN A 412 -2.15 9.70 -19.90
CA GLN A 412 -2.20 9.82 -21.36
C GLN A 412 -1.76 8.54 -22.08
N GLU A 413 -0.73 7.84 -21.59
CA GLU A 413 -0.27 6.58 -22.18
C GLU A 413 -1.31 5.46 -22.05
N ILE A 414 -1.98 5.38 -20.89
CA ILE A 414 -3.06 4.40 -20.66
C ILE A 414 -4.25 4.72 -21.58
N GLY A 415 -4.59 6.00 -21.75
CA GLY A 415 -5.70 6.40 -22.62
C GLY A 415 -5.51 6.09 -24.11
N LYS A 416 -4.27 6.11 -24.59
CA LYS A 416 -3.93 5.85 -26.01
C LYS A 416 -4.06 4.40 -26.44
N ASN A 417 -3.90 3.45 -25.53
CA ASN A 417 -3.91 2.00 -25.82
C ASN A 417 -5.33 1.46 -25.80
#